data_3ca3ab5719a489ce77c5868c701f355c
#
_entry.id   3ca3ab5719a489ce77c5868c701f355c
#
_cell.length_a   1.000
_cell.length_b   1.000
_cell.length_c   1.000
_cell.angle_alpha   90.00
_cell.angle_beta   90.00
_cell.angle_gamma   90.00
#
_symmetry.space_group_name_H-M   'P 1'
#
loop_
_entity.id
_entity.type
_entity.pdbx_description
1 polymer ?
#
loop_
_entity_poly.entity_id
_entity_poly.type
_entity_poly.pdbx_seq_one_letter_code
_entity_poly.pdbx_strand_id
1 'polypeptide(L)'
;MYKRILVAIENSAADQTILAHVTDLARLTGAELLLVHVADGFAARHFDDLKLRESEEMKADRAYLEGLKRNLVAQGLTVEYELAKGDPATELIRMVDARAVDLVAMSTHGHRFVSDVIRGTTADKVRHLVKVPVLLLRKQ
;
A
#
# COMPACT_ATOMS: atom_id res chain seq x y z
N MET A 1 11.87 -11.17 14.02
CA MET A 1 10.98 -10.17 14.60
C MET A 1 9.74 -9.93 13.75
N TYR A 2 9.81 -9.11 12.70
CA TYR A 2 8.66 -9.02 11.80
C TYR A 2 8.71 -10.15 10.80
N LYS A 3 7.55 -10.75 10.52
CA LYS A 3 7.42 -11.85 9.56
C LYS A 3 6.76 -11.42 8.27
N ARG A 4 5.81 -10.50 8.34
CA ARG A 4 5.12 -9.99 7.15
C ARG A 4 4.81 -8.51 7.31
N ILE A 5 5.36 -7.71 6.41
CA ILE A 5 5.18 -6.27 6.40
C ILE A 5 4.24 -5.89 5.26
N LEU A 6 3.10 -5.28 5.61
CA LEU A 6 2.21 -4.70 4.61
C LEU A 6 2.74 -3.33 4.23
N VAL A 7 2.94 -3.09 2.94
CA VAL A 7 3.39 -1.80 2.43
C VAL A 7 2.26 -1.20 1.60
N ALA A 8 1.75 -0.07 2.05
CA ALA A 8 0.70 0.63 1.31
C ALA A 8 1.32 1.37 0.13
N ILE A 9 0.99 0.95 -1.07
CA ILE A 9 1.52 1.48 -2.31
C ILE A 9 0.50 2.45 -2.90
N GLU A 10 0.97 3.64 -3.28
CA GLU A 10 0.09 4.70 -3.78
C GLU A 10 0.13 4.85 -5.29
N ASN A 11 1.10 4.26 -5.96
CA ASN A 11 1.42 4.49 -7.36
C ASN A 11 1.84 5.95 -7.57
N SER A 12 2.75 6.40 -6.74
CA SER A 12 3.29 7.76 -6.77
C SER A 12 4.76 7.75 -6.41
N ALA A 13 5.40 8.91 -6.47
CA ALA A 13 6.82 9.03 -6.12
C ALA A 13 7.09 8.68 -4.64
N ALA A 14 6.07 8.73 -3.79
CA ALA A 14 6.21 8.36 -2.38
C ALA A 14 6.60 6.89 -2.22
N ASP A 15 6.25 6.04 -3.18
CA ASP A 15 6.55 4.61 -3.11
C ASP A 15 8.05 4.34 -3.08
N GLN A 16 8.84 5.15 -3.75
CA GLN A 16 10.30 4.97 -3.75
C GLN A 16 10.89 5.13 -2.35
N THR A 17 10.41 6.11 -1.60
CA THR A 17 10.88 6.36 -0.24
C THR A 17 10.52 5.20 0.69
N ILE A 18 9.24 4.79 0.67
CA ILE A 18 8.79 3.73 1.57
C ILE A 18 9.44 2.38 1.21
N LEU A 19 9.56 2.08 -0.07
CA LEU A 19 10.15 0.81 -0.51
C LEU A 19 11.63 0.72 -0.16
N ALA A 20 12.39 1.81 -0.31
CA ALA A 20 13.80 1.80 0.08
C ALA A 20 13.95 1.46 1.56
N HIS A 21 13.12 2.04 2.40
CA HIS A 21 13.17 1.80 3.84
C HIS A 21 12.75 0.39 4.22
N VAL A 22 11.59 -0.08 3.70
CA VAL A 22 11.10 -1.41 4.08
C VAL A 22 11.93 -2.54 3.51
N THR A 23 12.61 -2.30 2.39
CA THR A 23 13.54 -3.28 1.83
C THR A 23 14.67 -3.58 2.82
N ASP A 24 15.26 -2.55 3.38
CA ASP A 24 16.31 -2.73 4.38
C ASP A 24 15.76 -3.41 5.65
N LEU A 25 14.59 -2.99 6.08
CA LEU A 25 13.95 -3.59 7.24
C LEU A 25 13.63 -5.07 7.02
N ALA A 26 13.14 -5.42 5.84
CA ALA A 26 12.85 -6.81 5.48
C ALA A 26 14.12 -7.66 5.49
N ARG A 27 15.22 -7.12 4.98
CA ARG A 27 16.49 -7.83 5.00
C ARG A 27 16.98 -8.08 6.42
N LEU A 28 16.84 -7.09 7.30
CA LEU A 28 17.26 -7.23 8.69
C LEU A 28 16.41 -8.23 9.47
N THR A 29 15.13 -8.29 9.19
CA THR A 29 14.19 -9.11 9.98
C THR A 29 13.88 -10.45 9.34
N GLY A 30 14.18 -10.62 8.05
CA GLY A 30 13.75 -11.80 7.29
C GLY A 30 12.28 -11.76 6.92
N ALA A 31 11.63 -10.61 7.00
CA ALA A 31 10.21 -10.49 6.71
C ALA A 31 9.91 -10.56 5.22
N GLU A 32 8.75 -11.09 4.87
CA GLU A 32 8.21 -10.95 3.52
C GLU A 32 7.43 -9.64 3.40
N LEU A 33 7.33 -9.14 2.19
CA LEU A 33 6.59 -7.93 1.90
C LEU A 33 5.28 -8.25 1.22
N LEU A 34 4.21 -7.60 1.67
CA LEU A 34 2.91 -7.64 1.01
C LEU A 34 2.62 -6.22 0.51
N LEU A 35 2.72 -6.02 -0.80
CA LEU A 35 2.45 -4.73 -1.42
C LEU A 35 0.95 -4.62 -1.67
N VAL A 36 0.32 -3.57 -1.15
CA VAL A 36 -1.12 -3.38 -1.32
C VAL A 36 -1.39 -2.01 -1.90
N HIS A 37 -2.13 -1.98 -3.00
CA HIS A 37 -2.67 -0.75 -3.56
C HIS A 37 -4.19 -0.86 -3.54
N VAL A 38 -4.86 0.19 -3.06
CA VAL A 38 -6.32 0.22 -3.02
C VAL A 38 -6.79 1.19 -4.09
N ALA A 39 -7.46 0.65 -5.11
CA ALA A 39 -8.01 1.47 -6.18
C ALA A 39 -9.16 2.30 -5.66
N ASP A 40 -9.28 3.53 -6.18
CA ASP A 40 -10.28 4.48 -5.73
C ASP A 40 -11.69 3.93 -5.90
N GLY A 41 -12.44 3.91 -4.82
CA GLY A 41 -13.84 3.46 -4.84
C GLY A 41 -14.76 4.36 -5.62
N PHE A 42 -14.34 5.57 -5.97
CA PHE A 42 -15.15 6.47 -6.78
C PHE A 42 -15.47 5.85 -8.15
N ALA A 43 -14.49 5.23 -8.78
CA ALA A 43 -14.69 4.57 -10.07
C ALA A 43 -15.73 3.45 -9.96
N ALA A 44 -15.73 2.73 -8.84
CA ALA A 44 -16.70 1.65 -8.63
C ALA A 44 -18.13 2.16 -8.51
N ARG A 45 -18.34 3.37 -7.96
CA ARG A 45 -19.68 3.96 -7.84
C ARG A 45 -20.25 4.42 -9.17
N HIS A 46 -19.39 4.70 -10.14
CA HIS A 46 -19.78 5.14 -11.48
C HIS A 46 -19.51 4.05 -12.51
N PHE A 47 -19.68 2.82 -12.08
CA PHE A 47 -19.34 1.63 -12.85
C PHE A 47 -19.92 1.61 -14.25
N ASP A 48 -21.20 1.96 -14.40
CA ASP A 48 -21.88 1.88 -15.69
C ASP A 48 -21.28 2.84 -16.71
N ASP A 49 -20.85 4.01 -16.25
CA ASP A 49 -20.33 5.06 -17.14
C ASP A 49 -18.83 4.90 -17.41
N LEU A 50 -18.11 4.26 -16.50
CA LEU A 50 -16.64 4.24 -16.50
C LEU A 50 -16.04 2.84 -16.53
N LYS A 51 -16.84 1.84 -16.88
CA LYS A 51 -16.42 0.44 -16.81
C LYS A 51 -15.11 0.15 -17.55
N LEU A 52 -14.99 0.64 -18.78
CA LEU A 52 -13.79 0.46 -19.58
C LEU A 52 -12.59 1.19 -18.97
N ARG A 53 -12.81 2.41 -18.51
CA ARG A 53 -11.76 3.23 -17.92
C ARG A 53 -11.25 2.61 -16.62
N GLU A 54 -12.16 2.14 -15.77
CA GLU A 54 -11.80 1.44 -14.55
C GLU A 54 -10.94 0.21 -14.85
N SER A 55 -11.34 -0.55 -15.85
CA SER A 55 -10.59 -1.75 -16.27
C SER A 55 -9.17 -1.39 -16.70
N GLU A 56 -8.99 -0.30 -17.45
CA GLU A 56 -7.67 0.14 -17.88
C GLU A 56 -6.82 0.61 -16.71
N GLU A 57 -7.41 1.37 -15.79
CA GLU A 57 -6.70 1.84 -14.59
C GLU A 57 -6.26 0.66 -13.73
N MET A 58 -7.13 -0.32 -13.55
CA MET A 58 -6.80 -1.50 -12.75
C MET A 58 -5.71 -2.33 -13.40
N LYS A 59 -5.72 -2.44 -14.73
CA LYS A 59 -4.64 -3.12 -15.45
C LYS A 59 -3.31 -2.41 -15.25
N ALA A 60 -3.32 -1.08 -15.29
CA ALA A 60 -2.12 -0.27 -15.08
C ALA A 60 -1.60 -0.44 -13.65
N ASP A 61 -2.50 -0.39 -12.66
CA ASP A 61 -2.12 -0.58 -11.27
C ASP A 61 -1.54 -1.97 -11.04
N ARG A 62 -2.15 -2.98 -11.61
CA ARG A 62 -1.66 -4.36 -11.49
C ARG A 62 -0.28 -4.50 -12.12
N ALA A 63 -0.09 -3.93 -13.31
CA ALA A 63 1.20 -3.97 -13.98
C ALA A 63 2.29 -3.27 -13.15
N TYR A 64 1.93 -2.16 -12.52
CA TYR A 64 2.84 -1.44 -11.64
C TYR A 64 3.25 -2.30 -10.45
N LEU A 65 2.27 -2.93 -9.77
CA LEU A 65 2.56 -3.80 -8.63
C LEU A 65 3.40 -5.01 -9.03
N GLU A 66 3.11 -5.61 -10.19
CA GLU A 66 3.90 -6.73 -10.70
C GLU A 66 5.35 -6.31 -10.98
N GLY A 67 5.53 -5.11 -11.52
CA GLY A 67 6.86 -4.57 -11.77
C GLY A 67 7.65 -4.37 -10.48
N LEU A 68 7.01 -3.81 -9.46
CA LEU A 68 7.62 -3.65 -8.15
C LEU A 68 8.00 -5.01 -7.56
N LYS A 69 7.09 -5.97 -7.62
CA LYS A 69 7.36 -7.32 -7.11
C LYS A 69 8.55 -7.94 -7.79
N ARG A 70 8.60 -7.90 -9.13
CA ARG A 70 9.73 -8.49 -9.88
C ARG A 70 11.06 -7.87 -9.47
N ASN A 71 11.09 -6.55 -9.33
CA ASN A 71 12.29 -5.84 -8.95
C ASN A 71 12.75 -6.27 -7.56
N LEU A 72 11.84 -6.32 -6.60
CA LEU A 72 12.17 -6.68 -5.22
C LEU A 72 12.55 -8.16 -5.09
N VAL A 73 11.88 -9.03 -5.81
CA VAL A 73 12.23 -10.45 -5.84
C VAL A 73 13.64 -10.64 -6.41
N ALA A 74 13.99 -9.87 -7.45
CA ALA A 74 15.34 -9.90 -8.02
C ALA A 74 16.40 -9.45 -7.00
N GLN A 75 16.02 -8.67 -6.01
CA GLN A 75 16.91 -8.25 -4.91
C GLN A 75 16.97 -9.27 -3.76
N GLY A 76 16.32 -10.41 -3.90
CA GLY A 76 16.37 -11.47 -2.91
C GLY A 76 15.25 -11.44 -1.86
N LEU A 77 14.23 -10.62 -2.06
CA LEU A 77 13.13 -10.52 -1.11
C LEU A 77 11.99 -11.45 -1.49
N THR A 78 11.20 -11.84 -0.49
CA THR A 78 9.95 -12.57 -0.71
C THR A 78 8.82 -11.54 -0.74
N VAL A 79 8.11 -11.46 -1.86
CA VAL A 79 7.14 -10.39 -2.10
C VAL A 79 5.87 -10.95 -2.71
N GLU A 80 4.74 -10.53 -2.16
CA GLU A 80 3.42 -10.75 -2.76
C GLU A 80 2.77 -9.39 -2.94
N TYR A 81 1.74 -9.30 -3.77
CA TYR A 81 0.98 -8.07 -3.90
C TYR A 81 -0.51 -8.36 -3.97
N GLU A 82 -1.29 -7.34 -3.63
CA GLU A 82 -2.73 -7.41 -3.78
C GLU A 82 -3.26 -6.04 -4.24
N LEU A 83 -4.13 -6.08 -5.24
CA LEU A 83 -4.84 -4.90 -5.72
C LEU A 83 -6.27 -4.98 -5.19
N ALA A 84 -6.62 -4.06 -4.31
CA ALA A 84 -7.94 -4.03 -3.70
C ALA A 84 -8.76 -2.87 -4.25
N LYS A 85 -10.06 -2.90 -3.99
CA LYS A 85 -10.98 -1.82 -4.36
C LYS A 85 -11.73 -1.37 -3.12
N GLY A 86 -12.03 -0.09 -3.04
CA GLY A 86 -12.91 0.43 -2.01
C GLY A 86 -12.26 1.53 -1.20
N ASP A 87 -12.64 1.62 0.06
CA ASP A 87 -12.09 2.60 0.97
C ASP A 87 -10.70 2.16 1.41
N PRO A 88 -9.66 2.98 1.19
CA PRO A 88 -8.30 2.57 1.51
C PRO A 88 -8.09 2.10 2.94
N ALA A 89 -8.56 2.87 3.92
CA ALA A 89 -8.37 2.51 5.32
C ALA A 89 -9.05 1.17 5.64
N THR A 90 -10.29 1.01 5.19
CA THR A 90 -11.06 -0.21 5.45
C THR A 90 -10.36 -1.44 4.87
N GLU A 91 -9.86 -1.33 3.64
CA GLU A 91 -9.21 -2.46 2.98
C GLU A 91 -7.88 -2.80 3.61
N LEU A 92 -7.09 -1.79 3.99
CA LEU A 92 -5.81 -2.03 4.65
C LEU A 92 -6.02 -2.70 6.02
N ILE A 93 -6.98 -2.22 6.80
CA ILE A 93 -7.29 -2.79 8.10
C ILE A 93 -7.72 -4.25 7.96
N ARG A 94 -8.59 -4.53 6.99
CA ARG A 94 -9.06 -5.88 6.73
C ARG A 94 -7.90 -6.83 6.43
N MET A 95 -6.94 -6.37 5.63
CA MET A 95 -5.81 -7.21 5.23
C MET A 95 -4.83 -7.51 6.35
N VAL A 96 -4.71 -6.62 7.33
CA VAL A 96 -3.82 -6.86 8.46
C VAL A 96 -4.19 -8.17 9.14
N ASP A 97 -5.48 -8.38 9.39
CA ASP A 97 -5.93 -9.61 10.03
C ASP A 97 -5.97 -10.78 9.04
N ALA A 98 -6.52 -10.57 7.85
CA ALA A 98 -6.71 -11.63 6.87
C ALA A 98 -5.40 -12.24 6.37
N ARG A 99 -4.32 -11.45 6.33
CA ARG A 99 -3.04 -11.88 5.78
C ARG A 99 -1.95 -12.03 6.83
N ALA A 100 -2.32 -12.01 8.10
CA ALA A 100 -1.38 -12.19 9.23
C ALA A 100 -0.19 -11.22 9.17
N VAL A 101 -0.50 -9.96 8.93
CA VAL A 101 0.49 -8.88 8.86
C VAL A 101 0.89 -8.47 10.28
N ASP A 102 2.18 -8.25 10.53
CA ASP A 102 2.65 -7.82 11.85
C ASP A 102 3.34 -6.45 11.86
N LEU A 103 3.38 -5.79 10.72
CA LEU A 103 3.79 -4.39 10.62
C LEU A 103 3.13 -3.76 9.39
N VAL A 104 2.59 -2.56 9.54
CA VAL A 104 2.07 -1.78 8.42
C VAL A 104 3.02 -0.63 8.16
N ALA A 105 3.43 -0.45 6.91
CA ALA A 105 4.27 0.68 6.50
C ALA A 105 3.51 1.54 5.51
N MET A 106 3.41 2.82 5.77
CA MET A 106 2.68 3.78 4.95
C MET A 106 3.50 5.05 4.76
N SER A 107 3.28 5.70 3.62
CA SER A 107 3.81 7.05 3.41
C SER A 107 2.82 8.08 3.91
N THR A 108 3.35 9.13 4.51
CA THR A 108 2.55 10.32 4.79
C THR A 108 3.03 11.42 3.86
N HIS A 109 2.13 12.29 3.47
CA HIS A 109 2.47 13.44 2.67
C HIS A 109 2.59 14.67 3.55
N GLY A 110 3.36 15.63 3.10
CA GLY A 110 3.36 16.94 3.73
C GLY A 110 1.97 17.55 3.57
N HIS A 111 1.82 18.75 3.86
CA HIS A 111 0.53 19.44 3.93
C HIS A 111 0.31 20.36 2.75
N ARG A 112 0.64 19.87 1.54
CA ARG A 112 0.58 20.71 0.35
C ARG A 112 -0.83 20.87 -0.22
N PHE A 113 -1.64 19.82 -0.15
CA PHE A 113 -2.90 19.74 -0.86
C PHE A 113 -4.00 19.17 0.01
N VAL A 114 -5.23 19.39 -0.40
CA VAL A 114 -6.39 18.78 0.24
C VAL A 114 -6.29 17.26 0.23
N SER A 115 -5.73 16.69 -0.82
CA SER A 115 -5.51 15.25 -0.89
C SER A 115 -4.59 14.73 0.21
N ASP A 116 -3.69 15.55 0.71
CA ASP A 116 -2.82 15.17 1.84
C ASP A 116 -3.61 15.01 3.12
N VAL A 117 -4.64 15.83 3.30
CA VAL A 117 -5.55 15.70 4.43
C VAL A 117 -6.28 14.37 4.36
N ILE A 118 -6.76 14.00 3.17
CA ILE A 118 -7.47 12.73 2.97
C ILE A 118 -6.52 11.55 3.27
N ARG A 119 -5.30 11.61 2.79
CA ARG A 119 -4.30 10.56 3.03
C ARG A 119 -3.89 10.51 4.49
N GLY A 120 -3.78 11.67 5.13
CA GLY A 120 -3.56 11.74 6.57
C GLY A 120 -4.69 11.09 7.35
N THR A 121 -5.93 11.25 6.88
CA THR A 121 -7.09 10.60 7.48
C THR A 121 -6.99 9.08 7.36
N THR A 122 -6.55 8.56 6.21
CA THR A 122 -6.35 7.13 6.03
C THR A 122 -5.31 6.60 7.02
N ALA A 123 -4.16 7.27 7.11
CA ALA A 123 -3.10 6.88 8.04
C ALA A 123 -3.59 6.91 9.49
N ASP A 124 -4.36 7.94 9.85
CA ASP A 124 -4.94 8.05 11.18
C ASP A 124 -5.87 6.89 11.50
N LYS A 125 -6.76 6.54 10.59
CA LYS A 125 -7.69 5.43 10.80
C LYS A 125 -6.95 4.11 10.95
N VAL A 126 -5.98 3.86 10.09
CA VAL A 126 -5.19 2.63 10.16
C VAL A 126 -4.47 2.57 11.51
N ARG A 127 -3.78 3.65 11.87
CA ARG A 127 -3.02 3.72 13.11
C ARG A 127 -3.88 3.47 14.34
N HIS A 128 -5.12 3.97 14.33
CA HIS A 128 -6.03 3.80 15.47
C HIS A 128 -6.68 2.43 15.55
N LEU A 129 -6.91 1.78 14.41
CA LEU A 129 -7.74 0.58 14.36
C LEU A 129 -6.99 -0.74 14.20
N VAL A 130 -5.72 -0.70 13.78
CA VAL A 130 -4.92 -1.93 13.74
C VAL A 130 -4.21 -2.14 15.07
N LYS A 131 -3.96 -3.40 15.40
CA LYS A 131 -3.28 -3.77 16.64
C LYS A 131 -1.78 -3.94 16.47
N VAL A 132 -1.31 -3.91 15.23
CA VAL A 132 0.11 -4.05 14.93
C VAL A 132 0.77 -2.68 14.84
N PRO A 133 2.10 -2.58 14.95
CA PRO A 133 2.79 -1.30 14.76
C PRO A 133 2.56 -0.73 13.37
N VAL A 134 2.55 0.59 13.28
CA VAL A 134 2.42 1.31 12.01
C VAL A 134 3.62 2.21 11.85
N LEU A 135 4.37 2.01 10.79
CA LEU A 135 5.51 2.83 10.42
C LEU A 135 5.05 3.86 9.41
N LEU A 136 5.20 5.13 9.76
CA LEU A 136 4.82 6.25 8.90
C LEU A 136 6.06 6.96 8.43
N LEU A 137 6.24 7.04 7.11
CA LEU A 137 7.37 7.73 6.50
C LEU A 137 6.88 8.91 5.69
N ARG A 138 7.54 10.04 5.87
CA ARG A 138 7.27 11.20 5.03
C ARG A 138 8.06 11.07 3.74
N LYS A 139 7.41 11.37 2.62
CA LYS A 139 8.07 11.40 1.32
C LYS A 139 9.24 12.37 1.37
N GLN A 140 10.36 11.91 0.90
CA GLN A 140 11.56 12.73 0.79
C GLN A 140 11.61 13.53 -0.51
#